data_01e96d7061e10ee0651a0d9862c02c0c
#
_entry.id   01e96d7061e10ee0651a0d9862c02c0c
#
_cell.length_a   1.000
_cell.length_b   1.000
_cell.length_c   1.000
_cell.angle_alpha   90.00
_cell.angle_beta   90.00
_cell.angle_gamma   90.00
#
_symmetry.space_group_name_H-M   'P 1'
#
loop_
_entity.id
_entity.type
_entity.pdbx_description
1 polymer ?
#
loop_
_entity_poly.entity_id
_entity_poly.type
_entity_poly.pdbx_seq_one_letter_code
_entity_poly.pdbx_strand_id
1 'polypeptide(L)'
;MQKKIVIVGAGVAGINAATKLVDNGYPGELITIIDKGNDPINRLPEEVMTGMLGAGGWSDGKLTYHTAIGGQLNKYCGDEKAMQLMDQVISNFRRFHPKPEEIFMSDPQEEPEFIKPYFGLRMFPVWHIGSNFLHEIAKAWYSYLLDKGVKFEWKTEVEDIDFNDNRIYTHNADMQYDTLIFAVGKSGIDFAQKLADEYQLPNEPKSVQICGLCGC
;
A
#
# COMPACT_ATOMS: atom_id res chain seq x y z
N MET A 1 -14.63 -22.77 -11.73
CA MET A 1 -15.29 -21.79 -10.84
C MET A 1 -14.32 -20.64 -10.61
N GLN A 2 -14.79 -19.41 -10.64
CA GLN A 2 -13.95 -18.24 -10.28
C GLN A 2 -13.69 -18.23 -8.77
N LYS A 3 -12.48 -17.89 -8.37
CA LYS A 3 -12.00 -18.01 -6.99
C LYS A 3 -12.41 -16.81 -6.14
N LYS A 4 -12.77 -17.04 -4.89
CA LYS A 4 -12.93 -15.99 -3.87
C LYS A 4 -11.57 -15.43 -3.48
N ILE A 5 -11.34 -14.13 -3.64
CA ILE A 5 -10.11 -13.47 -3.25
C ILE A 5 -10.36 -12.64 -2.00
N VAL A 6 -9.57 -12.86 -0.97
CA VAL A 6 -9.55 -11.97 0.19
C VAL A 6 -8.22 -11.22 0.23
N ILE A 7 -8.28 -9.91 0.43
CA ILE A 7 -7.13 -9.02 0.57
C ILE A 7 -7.13 -8.48 2.00
N VAL A 8 -6.10 -8.81 2.76
CA VAL A 8 -5.91 -8.29 4.12
C VAL A 8 -5.04 -7.05 4.09
N GLY A 9 -5.66 -5.92 4.36
CA GLY A 9 -5.07 -4.59 4.34
C GLY A 9 -5.53 -3.75 3.15
N ALA A 10 -6.20 -2.63 3.44
CA ALA A 10 -6.64 -1.62 2.46
C ALA A 10 -5.59 -0.52 2.22
N GLY A 11 -4.33 -0.79 2.52
CA GLY A 11 -3.21 0.09 2.19
C GLY A 11 -2.97 0.22 0.69
N VAL A 12 -1.97 1.02 0.30
CA VAL A 12 -1.63 1.24 -1.14
C VAL A 12 -1.46 -0.09 -1.88
N ALA A 13 -0.82 -1.09 -1.24
CA ALA A 13 -0.59 -2.39 -1.87
C ALA A 13 -1.90 -3.16 -2.13
N GLY A 14 -2.77 -3.31 -1.12
CA GLY A 14 -4.04 -4.03 -1.25
C GLY A 14 -5.00 -3.35 -2.23
N ILE A 15 -5.09 -2.03 -2.19
CA ILE A 15 -5.95 -1.26 -3.11
C ILE A 15 -5.46 -1.37 -4.56
N ASN A 16 -4.13 -1.29 -4.80
CA ASN A 16 -3.59 -1.52 -6.15
C ASN A 16 -3.81 -2.94 -6.63
N ALA A 17 -3.70 -3.95 -5.75
CA ALA A 17 -3.99 -5.34 -6.09
C ALA A 17 -5.45 -5.52 -6.52
N ALA A 18 -6.40 -5.00 -5.75
CA ALA A 18 -7.83 -5.04 -6.10
C ALA A 18 -8.10 -4.33 -7.44
N THR A 19 -7.53 -3.11 -7.61
CA THR A 19 -7.68 -2.34 -8.84
C THR A 19 -7.17 -3.13 -10.05
N LYS A 20 -5.99 -3.74 -9.93
CA LYS A 20 -5.41 -4.55 -11.00
C LYS A 20 -6.28 -5.75 -11.36
N LEU A 21 -6.88 -6.39 -10.38
CA LEU A 21 -7.79 -7.51 -10.60
C LEU A 21 -9.04 -7.07 -11.38
N VAL A 22 -9.74 -6.03 -10.92
CA VAL A 22 -10.96 -5.56 -11.58
C VAL A 22 -10.70 -4.94 -12.95
N ASP A 23 -9.58 -4.24 -13.13
CA ASP A 23 -9.17 -3.68 -14.43
C ASP A 23 -8.84 -4.78 -15.45
N ASN A 24 -8.41 -5.95 -14.99
CA ASN A 24 -8.22 -7.14 -15.83
C ASN A 24 -9.49 -7.99 -15.99
N GLY A 25 -10.66 -7.50 -15.57
CA GLY A 25 -11.94 -8.16 -15.75
C GLY A 25 -12.26 -9.22 -14.70
N TYR A 26 -11.55 -9.26 -13.57
CA TYR A 26 -11.93 -10.14 -12.45
C TYR A 26 -13.20 -9.59 -11.78
N PRO A 27 -14.22 -10.46 -11.49
CA PRO A 27 -15.46 -9.98 -10.87
C PRO A 27 -15.21 -9.41 -9.48
N GLY A 28 -15.60 -8.15 -9.28
CA GLY A 28 -15.37 -7.47 -8.01
C GLY A 28 -16.14 -8.09 -6.85
N GLU A 29 -17.31 -8.66 -7.10
CA GLU A 29 -18.12 -9.35 -6.09
C GLU A 29 -17.45 -10.59 -5.47
N LEU A 30 -16.37 -11.08 -6.08
CA LEU A 30 -15.52 -12.16 -5.56
C LEU A 30 -14.28 -11.63 -4.80
N ILE A 31 -14.10 -10.32 -4.72
CA ILE A 31 -13.00 -9.69 -4.00
C ILE A 31 -13.54 -9.06 -2.72
N THR A 32 -12.96 -9.42 -1.60
CA THR A 32 -13.22 -8.78 -0.30
C THR A 32 -11.93 -8.20 0.26
N ILE A 33 -11.95 -6.93 0.64
CA ILE A 33 -10.82 -6.26 1.31
C ILE A 33 -11.18 -6.07 2.77
N ILE A 34 -10.30 -6.50 3.67
CA ILE A 34 -10.46 -6.37 5.13
C ILE A 34 -9.44 -5.38 5.65
N ASP A 35 -9.86 -4.41 6.43
CA ASP A 35 -8.94 -3.49 7.12
C ASP A 35 -9.45 -3.11 8.50
N LYS A 36 -8.54 -2.98 9.46
CA LYS A 36 -8.85 -2.60 10.83
C LYS A 36 -9.18 -1.13 11.02
N GLY A 37 -8.87 -0.29 10.05
CA GLY A 37 -9.19 1.13 10.04
C GLY A 37 -10.53 1.44 9.38
N ASN A 38 -10.81 2.72 9.25
CA ASN A 38 -12.04 3.24 8.66
C ASN A 38 -11.97 3.35 7.13
N ASP A 39 -13.15 3.43 6.52
CA ASP A 39 -13.32 3.89 5.14
C ASP A 39 -12.83 5.34 4.96
N PRO A 40 -12.63 5.81 3.70
CA PRO A 40 -12.08 7.14 3.47
C PRO A 40 -13.01 8.30 3.85
N ILE A 41 -14.29 8.03 4.11
CA ILE A 41 -15.28 9.06 4.48
C ILE A 41 -15.24 9.29 6.00
N ASN A 42 -15.09 8.21 6.77
CA ASN A 42 -15.14 8.19 8.23
C ASN A 42 -13.76 8.08 8.90
N ARG A 43 -12.68 8.12 8.12
CA ARG A 43 -11.31 8.02 8.64
C ARG A 43 -10.97 9.21 9.52
N LEU A 44 -10.49 8.94 10.71
CA LEU A 44 -10.10 9.94 11.69
C LEU A 44 -8.65 10.41 11.48
N PRO A 45 -8.30 11.65 11.87
CA PRO A 45 -6.94 12.18 11.72
C PRO A 45 -5.84 11.35 12.40
N GLU A 46 -6.16 10.68 13.50
CA GLU A 46 -5.26 9.81 14.25
C GLU A 46 -5.02 8.45 13.59
N GLU A 47 -5.85 8.04 12.65
CA GLU A 47 -5.73 6.77 11.92
C GLU A 47 -4.71 6.86 10.76
N VAL A 48 -3.48 7.29 11.07
CA VAL A 48 -2.45 7.53 10.04
C VAL A 48 -2.03 6.25 9.32
N MET A 49 -2.02 5.11 10.02
CA MET A 49 -1.43 3.86 9.51
C MET A 49 -2.46 2.84 9.01
N THR A 50 -3.75 3.08 9.21
CA THR A 50 -4.83 2.12 8.92
C THR A 50 -5.89 2.73 7.99
N GLY A 51 -6.80 1.90 7.47
CA GLY A 51 -7.87 2.33 6.58
C GLY A 51 -7.44 2.54 5.13
N MET A 52 -8.29 3.17 4.35
CA MET A 52 -8.10 3.34 2.90
C MET A 52 -6.78 4.02 2.55
N LEU A 53 -5.98 3.37 1.71
CA LEU A 53 -4.60 3.73 1.33
C LEU A 53 -3.59 3.69 2.48
N GLY A 54 -3.98 3.37 3.73
CA GLY A 54 -3.09 3.29 4.89
C GLY A 54 -2.25 4.56 5.06
N ALA A 55 -0.96 4.41 5.42
CA ALA A 55 -0.04 5.55 5.53
C ALA A 55 0.11 6.36 4.23
N GLY A 56 -0.05 5.73 3.06
CA GLY A 56 0.01 6.42 1.76
C GLY A 56 -1.13 7.42 1.55
N GLY A 57 -2.29 7.19 2.16
CA GLY A 57 -3.44 8.10 2.11
C GLY A 57 -3.38 9.26 3.12
N TRP A 58 -2.38 9.29 3.98
CA TRP A 58 -2.22 10.27 5.05
C TRP A 58 -0.76 10.76 5.20
N SER A 59 -0.06 10.87 4.09
CA SER A 59 1.36 11.23 4.01
C SER A 59 1.56 12.64 3.46
N ASP A 60 2.81 12.98 3.16
CA ASP A 60 3.19 14.22 2.48
C ASP A 60 2.91 14.22 0.96
N GLY A 61 2.27 13.19 0.44
CA GLY A 61 1.90 13.09 -0.97
C GLY A 61 3.09 12.89 -1.91
N LYS A 62 4.18 12.32 -1.42
CA LYS A 62 5.37 12.03 -2.22
C LYS A 62 5.51 10.54 -2.49
N LEU A 63 5.75 10.18 -3.74
CA LEU A 63 6.05 8.83 -4.17
C LEU A 63 7.47 8.78 -4.72
N THR A 64 8.39 8.17 -3.98
CA THR A 64 9.76 7.98 -4.43
C THR A 64 9.81 7.03 -5.61
N TYR A 65 10.50 7.44 -6.69
CA TYR A 65 10.55 6.71 -7.94
C TYR A 65 11.96 6.15 -8.19
N HIS A 66 12.33 5.15 -7.38
CA HIS A 66 13.63 4.50 -7.50
C HIS A 66 13.66 3.13 -6.81
N THR A 67 14.25 2.12 -7.46
CA THR A 67 14.27 0.73 -6.97
C THR A 67 15.10 0.52 -5.70
N ALA A 68 16.00 1.43 -5.36
CA ALA A 68 16.81 1.36 -4.13
C ALA A 68 16.08 1.89 -2.88
N ILE A 69 14.86 2.43 -3.01
CA ILE A 69 14.11 3.04 -1.92
C ILE A 69 12.80 2.28 -1.68
N GLY A 70 12.43 2.13 -0.40
CA GLY A 70 11.14 1.60 0.04
C GLY A 70 11.02 0.08 0.05
N GLY A 71 11.96 -0.63 -0.50
CA GLY A 71 11.93 -2.11 -0.50
C GLY A 71 13.04 -2.67 -1.37
N GLN A 72 12.95 -3.96 -1.62
CA GLN A 72 13.91 -4.67 -2.48
C GLN A 72 13.15 -5.41 -3.60
N LEU A 73 12.08 -4.79 -4.11
CA LEU A 73 11.22 -5.39 -5.13
C LEU A 73 12.02 -5.86 -6.35
N ASN A 74 13.03 -5.08 -6.73
CA ASN A 74 13.93 -5.40 -7.84
C ASN A 74 14.73 -6.69 -7.64
N LYS A 75 15.00 -7.11 -6.40
CA LYS A 75 15.63 -8.41 -6.12
C LYS A 75 14.75 -9.60 -6.50
N TYR A 76 13.44 -9.41 -6.50
CA TYR A 76 12.46 -10.47 -6.83
C TYR A 76 12.03 -10.46 -8.29
N CYS A 77 11.99 -9.29 -8.94
CA CYS A 77 11.46 -9.20 -10.30
C CYS A 77 12.36 -8.45 -11.29
N GLY A 78 13.54 -7.99 -10.86
CA GLY A 78 14.45 -7.16 -11.66
C GLY A 78 14.05 -5.68 -11.70
N ASP A 79 15.01 -4.81 -12.05
CA ASP A 79 14.80 -3.35 -12.02
C ASP A 79 13.74 -2.89 -13.03
N GLU A 80 13.78 -3.41 -14.26
CA GLU A 80 12.82 -3.04 -15.30
C GLU A 80 11.37 -3.32 -14.86
N LYS A 81 11.11 -4.53 -14.32
CA LYS A 81 9.78 -4.89 -13.85
C LYS A 81 9.37 -4.10 -12.64
N ALA A 82 10.29 -3.82 -11.72
CA ALA A 82 10.03 -2.98 -10.55
C ALA A 82 9.62 -1.56 -10.96
N MET A 83 10.30 -0.96 -11.94
CA MET A 83 9.94 0.36 -12.48
C MET A 83 8.57 0.34 -13.16
N GLN A 84 8.27 -0.67 -13.98
CA GLN A 84 6.93 -0.83 -14.58
C GLN A 84 5.81 -0.91 -13.54
N LEU A 85 6.07 -1.57 -12.40
CA LEU A 85 5.09 -1.64 -11.30
C LEU A 85 4.93 -0.30 -10.57
N MET A 86 6.01 0.47 -10.41
CA MET A 86 5.95 1.84 -9.88
C MET A 86 5.13 2.74 -10.80
N ASP A 87 5.32 2.65 -12.13
CA ASP A 87 4.52 3.39 -13.11
C ASP A 87 3.03 3.08 -12.99
N GLN A 88 2.67 1.82 -12.77
CA GLN A 88 1.27 1.43 -12.57
C GLN A 88 0.68 2.08 -11.30
N VAL A 89 1.43 2.09 -10.20
CA VAL A 89 0.99 2.74 -8.95
C VAL A 89 0.77 4.23 -9.17
N ILE A 90 1.73 4.92 -9.80
CA ILE A 90 1.64 6.35 -10.11
C ILE A 90 0.47 6.63 -11.04
N SER A 91 0.26 5.79 -12.06
CA SER A 91 -0.87 5.91 -12.99
C SER A 91 -2.21 5.81 -12.26
N ASN A 92 -2.32 4.94 -11.25
CA ASN A 92 -3.52 4.84 -10.44
C ASN A 92 -3.74 6.10 -9.58
N PHE A 93 -2.69 6.64 -8.95
CA PHE A 93 -2.81 7.91 -8.24
C PHE A 93 -3.27 9.05 -9.18
N ARG A 94 -2.70 9.14 -10.39
CA ARG A 94 -3.14 10.11 -11.41
C ARG A 94 -4.58 9.93 -11.83
N ARG A 95 -5.03 8.68 -12.02
CA ARG A 95 -6.39 8.35 -12.46
C ARG A 95 -7.46 8.86 -11.51
N PHE A 96 -7.19 8.81 -10.21
CA PHE A 96 -8.14 9.21 -9.17
C PHE A 96 -7.87 10.61 -8.62
N HIS A 97 -6.86 11.29 -9.13
CA HIS A 97 -6.53 12.65 -8.70
C HIS A 97 -7.52 13.66 -9.29
N PRO A 98 -8.09 14.59 -8.48
CA PRO A 98 -9.05 15.58 -8.98
C PRO A 98 -8.43 16.57 -9.96
N LYS A 99 -7.10 16.75 -9.91
CA LYS A 99 -6.32 17.65 -10.78
C LYS A 99 -5.00 16.98 -11.20
N PRO A 100 -5.04 15.98 -12.08
CA PRO A 100 -3.86 15.19 -12.46
C PRO A 100 -2.78 16.03 -13.15
N GLU A 101 -3.08 17.21 -13.65
CA GLU A 101 -2.13 18.18 -14.22
C GLU A 101 -1.24 18.84 -13.18
N GLU A 102 -1.63 18.84 -11.90
CA GLU A 102 -0.81 19.35 -10.80
C GLU A 102 0.25 18.34 -10.33
N ILE A 103 0.17 17.09 -10.79
CA ILE A 103 1.17 16.05 -10.46
C ILE A 103 2.44 16.28 -11.27
N PHE A 104 3.55 16.43 -10.61
CA PHE A 104 4.85 16.58 -11.26
C PHE A 104 5.92 15.69 -10.61
N MET A 105 6.99 15.45 -11.34
CA MET A 105 8.18 14.76 -10.84
C MET A 105 9.29 15.79 -10.61
N SER A 106 9.87 15.77 -9.43
CA SER A 106 11.12 16.49 -9.17
C SER A 106 12.29 15.65 -9.64
N ASP A 107 13.15 16.23 -10.47
CA ASP A 107 14.42 15.63 -10.84
C ASP A 107 15.43 15.76 -9.71
N PRO A 108 16.31 14.76 -9.55
CA PRO A 108 17.42 14.88 -8.61
C PRO A 108 18.28 16.09 -8.94
N GLN A 109 18.48 16.94 -7.94
CA GLN A 109 19.44 18.06 -8.05
C GLN A 109 20.84 17.51 -7.78
N GLU A 110 21.86 18.16 -8.34
CA GLU A 110 23.25 17.89 -7.96
C GLU A 110 23.46 18.24 -6.47
N GLU A 111 24.29 17.42 -5.81
CA GLU A 111 24.63 17.67 -4.40
C GLU A 111 25.36 19.00 -4.29
N PRO A 112 24.88 19.95 -3.44
CA PRO A 112 25.55 21.23 -3.26
C PRO A 112 26.97 21.04 -2.76
N GLU A 113 27.94 21.71 -3.37
CA GLU A 113 29.38 21.58 -3.06
C GLU A 113 29.71 21.83 -1.58
N PHE A 114 29.00 22.75 -0.91
CA PHE A 114 29.23 23.06 0.49
C PHE A 114 28.80 21.96 1.46
N ILE A 115 27.98 21.00 1.02
CA ILE A 115 27.50 19.89 1.84
C ILE A 115 28.43 18.68 1.72
N LYS A 116 29.04 18.46 0.55
CA LYS A 116 29.88 17.29 0.24
C LYS A 116 30.97 16.97 1.29
N PRO A 117 31.63 17.93 1.94
CA PRO A 117 32.63 17.62 2.97
C PRO A 117 32.04 17.03 4.26
N TYR A 118 30.76 17.18 4.50
CA TYR A 118 30.09 16.83 5.77
C TYR A 118 29.10 15.69 5.65
N PHE A 119 28.39 15.62 4.51
CA PHE A 119 27.30 14.64 4.31
C PHE A 119 27.29 14.15 2.87
N GLY A 120 26.98 12.87 2.67
CA GLY A 120 26.60 12.32 1.36
C GLY A 120 25.09 12.39 1.20
N LEU A 121 24.62 13.18 0.24
CA LEU A 121 23.21 13.22 -0.14
C LEU A 121 22.94 12.19 -1.22
N ARG A 122 21.87 11.40 -1.01
CA ARG A 122 21.31 10.55 -2.07
C ARG A 122 20.02 11.18 -2.56
N MET A 123 20.04 11.70 -3.76
CA MET A 123 18.89 12.32 -4.40
C MET A 123 18.15 11.28 -5.26
N PHE A 124 16.84 11.25 -5.15
CA PHE A 124 15.99 10.34 -5.90
C PHE A 124 14.86 11.11 -6.59
N PRO A 125 14.43 10.69 -7.80
CA PRO A 125 13.22 11.24 -8.40
C PRO A 125 12.01 10.99 -7.50
N VAL A 126 11.17 12.00 -7.35
CA VAL A 126 9.97 11.95 -6.51
C VAL A 126 8.78 12.50 -7.28
N TRP A 127 7.71 11.73 -7.34
CA TRP A 127 6.42 12.22 -7.80
C TRP A 127 5.71 12.94 -6.66
N HIS A 128 5.30 14.17 -6.92
CA HIS A 128 4.52 14.99 -6.00
C HIS A 128 3.05 14.88 -6.36
N ILE A 129 2.30 14.16 -5.53
CA ILE A 129 0.84 13.95 -5.70
C ILE A 129 0.06 15.09 -5.03
N GLY A 130 0.65 15.74 -4.03
CA GLY A 130 -0.01 16.75 -3.20
C GLY A 130 -0.76 16.15 -2.02
N SER A 131 -0.32 16.50 -0.81
CA SER A 131 -0.93 15.99 0.43
C SER A 131 -2.39 16.39 0.61
N ASN A 132 -2.77 17.57 0.12
CA ASN A 132 -4.13 18.11 0.14
C ASN A 132 -5.13 17.32 -0.70
N PHE A 133 -4.68 16.53 -1.68
CA PHE A 133 -5.55 15.74 -2.56
C PHE A 133 -5.71 14.28 -2.14
N LEU A 134 -4.89 13.78 -1.21
CA LEU A 134 -4.88 12.36 -0.85
C LEU A 134 -6.25 11.86 -0.38
N HIS A 135 -6.99 12.68 0.36
CA HIS A 135 -8.32 12.31 0.83
C HIS A 135 -9.34 12.20 -0.30
N GLU A 136 -9.30 13.12 -1.28
CA GLU A 136 -10.16 13.08 -2.46
C GLU A 136 -9.81 11.90 -3.36
N ILE A 137 -8.52 11.63 -3.54
CA ILE A 137 -8.03 10.45 -4.27
C ILE A 137 -8.55 9.17 -3.60
N ALA A 138 -8.43 9.05 -2.27
CA ALA A 138 -8.90 7.89 -1.53
C ALA A 138 -10.41 7.67 -1.72
N LYS A 139 -11.23 8.72 -1.65
CA LYS A 139 -12.68 8.65 -1.88
C LYS A 139 -13.03 8.23 -3.31
N ALA A 140 -12.39 8.84 -4.31
CA ALA A 140 -12.64 8.51 -5.71
C ALA A 140 -12.26 7.06 -6.03
N TRP A 141 -11.13 6.61 -5.49
CA TRP A 141 -10.66 5.24 -5.69
C TRP A 141 -11.54 4.21 -4.97
N TYR A 142 -11.98 4.53 -3.77
CA TYR A 142 -12.94 3.71 -3.02
C TYR A 142 -14.26 3.55 -3.78
N SER A 143 -14.84 4.67 -4.24
CA SER A 143 -16.06 4.67 -5.04
C SER A 143 -15.92 3.80 -6.29
N TYR A 144 -14.80 3.93 -7.00
CA TYR A 144 -14.50 3.11 -8.18
C TYR A 144 -14.53 1.61 -7.87
N LEU A 145 -13.88 1.18 -6.78
CA LEU A 145 -13.85 -0.24 -6.41
C LEU A 145 -15.22 -0.75 -5.97
N LEU A 146 -16.01 0.07 -5.26
CA LEU A 146 -17.40 -0.24 -4.93
C LEU A 146 -18.26 -0.41 -6.19
N ASP A 147 -18.13 0.48 -7.15
CA ASP A 147 -18.86 0.40 -8.44
C ASP A 147 -18.49 -0.85 -9.25
N LYS A 148 -17.27 -1.39 -9.04
CA LYS A 148 -16.83 -2.68 -9.60
C LYS A 148 -17.33 -3.88 -8.80
N GLY A 149 -18.03 -3.68 -7.69
CA GLY A 149 -18.59 -4.73 -6.85
C GLY A 149 -17.64 -5.26 -5.76
N VAL A 150 -16.47 -4.65 -5.57
CA VAL A 150 -15.52 -5.03 -4.50
C VAL A 150 -16.15 -4.77 -3.13
N LYS A 151 -16.04 -5.76 -2.24
CA LYS A 151 -16.55 -5.67 -0.88
C LYS A 151 -15.47 -5.20 0.08
N PHE A 152 -15.87 -4.42 1.08
CA PHE A 152 -14.97 -3.92 2.11
C PHE A 152 -15.52 -4.24 3.49
N GLU A 153 -14.65 -4.80 4.33
CA GLU A 153 -14.89 -5.05 5.75
C GLU A 153 -13.99 -4.10 6.55
N TRP A 154 -14.54 -2.93 6.87
CA TRP A 154 -13.87 -1.90 7.65
C TRP A 154 -13.98 -2.16 9.15
N LYS A 155 -13.07 -1.56 9.94
CA LYS A 155 -12.99 -1.76 11.41
C LYS A 155 -12.93 -3.24 11.79
N THR A 156 -12.35 -4.03 10.90
CA THR A 156 -12.28 -5.49 11.07
C THR A 156 -10.82 -5.88 11.16
N GLU A 157 -10.37 -6.22 12.36
CA GLU A 157 -9.02 -6.73 12.59
C GLU A 157 -9.01 -8.24 12.33
N VAL A 158 -8.02 -8.67 11.55
CA VAL A 158 -7.73 -10.09 11.36
C VAL A 158 -6.88 -10.55 12.54
N GLU A 159 -7.40 -11.51 13.29
CA GLU A 159 -6.77 -12.04 14.51
C GLU A 159 -5.89 -13.24 14.20
N ASP A 160 -6.32 -14.06 13.23
CA ASP A 160 -5.57 -15.25 12.81
C ASP A 160 -5.90 -15.67 11.37
N ILE A 161 -5.01 -16.45 10.76
CA ILE A 161 -5.17 -17.02 9.42
C ILE A 161 -4.74 -18.49 9.45
N ASP A 162 -5.67 -19.38 9.18
CA ASP A 162 -5.37 -20.79 8.95
C ASP A 162 -5.15 -21.02 7.44
N PHE A 163 -3.88 -21.26 7.08
CA PHE A 163 -3.49 -21.54 5.70
C PHE A 163 -3.83 -22.98 5.27
N ASN A 164 -4.08 -23.91 6.22
CA ASN A 164 -4.45 -25.29 5.90
C ASN A 164 -5.93 -25.38 5.50
N ASP A 165 -6.79 -24.66 6.25
CA ASP A 165 -8.22 -24.64 6.01
C ASP A 165 -8.67 -23.45 5.13
N ASN A 166 -7.75 -22.60 4.67
CA ASN A 166 -8.01 -21.36 3.92
C ASN A 166 -9.06 -20.48 4.62
N ARG A 167 -8.86 -20.23 5.91
CA ARG A 167 -9.79 -19.49 6.76
C ARG A 167 -9.11 -18.31 7.43
N ILE A 168 -9.84 -17.21 7.48
CA ILE A 168 -9.46 -15.99 8.21
C ILE A 168 -10.39 -15.86 9.40
N TYR A 169 -9.82 -15.60 10.56
CA TYR A 169 -10.52 -15.33 11.81
C TYR A 169 -10.48 -13.85 12.11
N THR A 170 -11.64 -13.28 12.39
CA THR A 170 -11.79 -11.89 12.82
C THR A 170 -12.68 -11.83 14.05
N HIS A 171 -12.66 -10.72 14.78
CA HIS A 171 -13.56 -10.52 15.91
C HIS A 171 -15.05 -10.49 15.52
N ASN A 172 -15.38 -10.30 14.25
CA ASN A 172 -16.77 -10.23 13.77
C ASN A 172 -17.29 -11.56 13.22
N ALA A 173 -16.50 -12.21 12.37
CA ALA A 173 -16.89 -13.46 11.70
C ALA A 173 -15.68 -14.13 11.04
N ASP A 174 -15.78 -15.44 10.87
CA ASP A 174 -14.82 -16.22 10.10
C ASP A 174 -15.12 -16.11 8.61
N MET A 175 -14.07 -16.12 7.79
CA MET A 175 -14.20 -16.02 6.34
C MET A 175 -13.33 -17.05 5.64
N GLN A 176 -13.92 -17.76 4.66
CA GLN A 176 -13.16 -18.65 3.79
C GLN A 176 -12.70 -17.91 2.53
N TYR A 177 -11.54 -18.29 2.02
CA TYR A 177 -10.97 -17.77 0.79
C TYR A 177 -10.42 -18.89 -0.10
N ASP A 178 -10.34 -18.64 -1.41
CA ASP A 178 -9.61 -19.52 -2.35
C ASP A 178 -8.21 -18.95 -2.65
N THR A 179 -8.06 -17.65 -2.52
CA THR A 179 -6.78 -16.92 -2.71
C THR A 179 -6.70 -15.79 -1.70
N LEU A 180 -5.58 -15.72 -1.01
CA LEU A 180 -5.26 -14.67 -0.06
C LEU A 180 -4.20 -13.74 -0.62
N ILE A 181 -4.43 -12.42 -0.52
CA ILE A 181 -3.41 -11.38 -0.73
C ILE A 181 -3.15 -10.73 0.63
N PHE A 182 -1.94 -10.94 1.15
CA PHE A 182 -1.54 -10.42 2.45
C PHE A 182 -0.82 -9.08 2.28
N ALA A 183 -1.46 -7.96 2.67
CA ALA A 183 -1.01 -6.61 2.39
C ALA A 183 -1.10 -5.68 3.62
N VAL A 184 -0.80 -6.21 4.81
CA VAL A 184 -1.01 -5.58 6.12
C VAL A 184 -0.12 -4.35 6.41
N GLY A 185 0.91 -4.11 5.62
CA GLY A 185 1.78 -2.94 5.76
C GLY A 185 2.53 -2.91 7.11
N LYS A 186 3.01 -1.71 7.48
CA LYS A 186 3.82 -1.52 8.69
C LYS A 186 3.03 -1.81 9.98
N SER A 187 1.76 -1.47 10.02
CA SER A 187 0.92 -1.69 11.22
C SER A 187 0.60 -3.16 11.50
N GLY A 188 0.90 -4.06 10.57
CA GLY A 188 0.70 -5.49 10.71
C GLY A 188 1.98 -6.31 10.79
N ILE A 189 3.14 -5.68 11.04
CA ILE A 189 4.44 -6.38 11.08
C ILE A 189 4.45 -7.48 12.15
N ASP A 190 3.95 -7.19 13.37
CA ASP A 190 3.95 -8.18 14.46
C ASP A 190 3.03 -9.36 14.12
N PHE A 191 1.89 -9.09 13.49
CA PHE A 191 1.00 -10.14 12.99
C PHE A 191 1.65 -10.97 11.86
N ALA A 192 2.34 -10.33 10.94
CA ALA A 192 3.08 -11.01 9.89
C ALA A 192 4.20 -11.89 10.46
N GLN A 193 4.91 -11.40 11.48
CA GLN A 193 5.95 -12.18 12.17
C GLN A 193 5.35 -13.40 12.89
N LYS A 194 4.24 -13.21 13.63
CA LYS A 194 3.51 -14.32 14.27
C LYS A 194 3.20 -15.44 13.28
N LEU A 195 2.59 -15.09 12.12
CA LEU A 195 2.26 -16.07 11.09
C LEU A 195 3.50 -16.72 10.47
N ALA A 196 4.57 -15.94 10.25
CA ALA A 196 5.80 -16.47 9.68
C ALA A 196 6.45 -17.52 10.63
N ASP A 197 6.43 -17.25 11.93
CA ASP A 197 6.98 -18.17 12.93
C ASP A 197 6.11 -19.44 13.06
N GLU A 198 4.78 -19.28 13.10
CA GLU A 198 3.84 -20.39 13.22
C GLU A 198 3.90 -21.36 12.04
N TYR A 199 3.94 -20.81 10.82
CA TYR A 199 3.97 -21.60 9.58
C TYR A 199 5.38 -21.83 9.03
N GLN A 200 6.42 -21.47 9.78
CA GLN A 200 7.83 -21.62 9.41
C GLN A 200 8.15 -21.02 8.03
N LEU A 201 7.56 -19.86 7.74
CA LEU A 201 7.80 -19.14 6.49
C LEU A 201 9.18 -18.48 6.52
N PRO A 202 9.94 -18.55 5.41
CA PRO A 202 11.22 -17.85 5.33
C PRO A 202 11.05 -16.36 5.58
N ASN A 203 11.74 -15.83 6.56
CA ASN A 203 11.79 -14.42 6.86
C ASN A 203 13.20 -13.97 7.20
N GLU A 204 13.54 -12.73 6.87
CA GLU A 204 14.83 -12.11 7.18
C GLU A 204 14.58 -10.76 7.84
N PRO A 205 15.11 -10.49 9.04
CA PRO A 205 15.05 -9.17 9.63
C PRO A 205 15.86 -8.20 8.78
N LYS A 206 15.21 -7.08 8.38
CA LYS A 206 15.90 -6.01 7.65
C LYS A 206 16.57 -5.04 8.60
N SER A 207 17.67 -4.45 8.15
CA SER A 207 18.34 -3.38 8.90
C SER A 207 17.38 -2.21 9.12
N VAL A 208 17.38 -1.67 10.34
CA VAL A 208 16.61 -0.47 10.69
C VAL A 208 17.29 0.74 10.03
N GLN A 209 16.51 1.53 9.30
CA GLN A 209 16.93 2.84 8.83
C GLN A 209 16.42 3.89 9.83
N ILE A 210 17.34 4.61 10.45
CA ILE A 210 17.01 5.72 11.35
C ILE A 210 17.10 7.01 10.54
N CYS A 211 15.96 7.66 10.31
CA CYS A 211 15.94 9.00 9.73
C CYS A 211 15.93 10.01 10.87
N GLY A 212 16.97 10.81 10.99
CA GLY A 212 16.96 12.00 11.84
C GLY A 212 16.08 13.07 11.17
N LEU A 213 15.08 13.58 11.88
CA LEU A 213 14.41 14.82 11.52
C LEU A 213 15.34 15.96 11.88
N CYS A 214 16.02 16.56 10.89
CA CYS A 214 16.59 17.87 11.06
C CYS A 214 15.41 18.86 11.05
N GLY A 215 14.98 19.28 12.26
CA GLY A 215 14.06 20.40 12.38
C GLY A 215 14.77 21.67 11.89
N CYS A 216 14.17 22.37 10.94
CA CYS A 216 14.46 23.77 10.62
C CYS A 216 13.62 24.66 11.53
#